data_e0aec527767c70a96f81ba98353f042e
#
_entry.id   e0aec527767c70a96f81ba98353f042e
#
_cell.length_a   1.000
_cell.length_b   1.000
_cell.length_c   1.000
_cell.angle_alpha   90.00
_cell.angle_beta   90.00
_cell.angle_gamma   90.00
#
_symmetry.space_group_name_H-M   'P 1'
#
loop_
_entity.id
_entity.type
_entity.pdbx_description
1 polymer ?
#
loop_
_entity_poly.entity_id
_entity_poly.type
_entity_poly.pdbx_seq_one_letter_code
_entity_poly.pdbx_strand_id
1 'polypeptide(L)'
;LQRRRQRQMCIRDRYHVVPDPNNTYIDHIDCWGKYLSPTKVLIREVPSTHPQYNEIEEIANYFATSTTNWNEPWELYRVWTPSNQAYTNSMILNNKVFVPVFGSSWDDEALAVYSEAMPGYEVIGFSGSWESTDALHCRIKGIPDLQMLQIFHNPLNDSIPPDSSGYNISVIVDDLSNTGLIADSMKIFWKTDELNNWNSAPLFQISENENSNQWVGWIPSLTDSNYIDYFI
;
A
#
# COMPACT_ATOMS: atom_id res chain seq x y z
N LEU A 1 17.08 8.32 14.88
CA LEU A 1 15.93 8.73 15.71
C LEU A 1 15.33 10.07 15.26
N GLN A 2 16.14 11.10 15.02
CA GLN A 2 15.64 12.41 14.58
C GLN A 2 15.06 12.40 13.17
N ARG A 3 15.65 11.67 12.21
CA ARG A 3 15.13 11.53 10.84
C ARG A 3 13.81 10.73 10.78
N ARG A 4 13.58 9.77 11.67
CA ARG A 4 12.30 9.07 11.79
C ARG A 4 11.21 10.00 12.34
N ARG A 5 11.51 10.82 13.35
CA ARG A 5 10.56 11.79 13.90
C ARG A 5 10.17 12.88 12.88
N GLN A 6 11.12 13.32 12.04
CA GLN A 6 10.84 14.30 11.01
C GLN A 6 9.93 13.75 9.90
N ARG A 7 10.07 12.47 9.52
CA ARG A 7 9.13 11.80 8.61
C ARG A 7 7.74 11.62 9.23
N GLN A 8 7.66 11.33 10.52
CA GLN A 8 6.37 11.25 11.25
C GLN A 8 5.62 12.59 11.30
N MET A 9 6.31 13.72 11.28
CA MET A 9 5.66 15.05 11.30
C MET A 9 5.11 15.47 9.94
N CYS A 10 5.60 14.91 8.84
CA CYS A 10 5.19 15.27 7.48
C CYS A 10 4.19 14.30 6.86
N ILE A 11 3.93 13.15 7.48
CA ILE A 11 3.03 12.12 6.99
C ILE A 11 1.90 12.01 8.02
N ARG A 12 0.65 12.14 7.57
CA ARG A 12 -0.55 11.93 8.41
C ARG A 12 -0.71 10.47 8.85
N ASP A 13 0.24 9.61 8.52
CA ASP A 13 0.22 8.20 8.84
C ASP A 13 0.41 7.97 10.34
N ARG A 14 -0.38 7.07 10.88
CA ARG A 14 -0.19 6.57 12.24
C ARG A 14 0.76 5.37 12.18
N TYR A 15 1.88 5.48 12.90
CA TYR A 15 2.81 4.37 13.05
C TYR A 15 2.36 3.46 14.18
N HIS A 16 2.13 2.21 13.86
CA HIS A 16 1.88 1.16 14.84
C HIS A 16 3.21 0.51 15.20
N VAL A 17 3.62 0.64 16.45
CA VAL A 17 4.83 0.02 16.98
C VAL A 17 4.40 -1.08 17.93
N VAL A 18 4.60 -2.30 17.53
CA VAL A 18 4.27 -3.50 18.29
C VAL A 18 5.52 -4.36 18.47
N PRO A 19 5.62 -5.15 19.55
CA PRO A 19 6.70 -6.12 19.70
C PRO A 19 6.61 -7.20 18.61
N ASP A 20 7.71 -7.87 18.31
CA ASP A 20 7.68 -9.05 17.44
C ASP A 20 7.18 -10.27 18.24
N PRO A 21 6.04 -10.88 17.87
CA PRO A 21 5.51 -12.03 18.56
C PRO A 21 6.27 -13.33 18.24
N ASN A 22 7.09 -13.36 17.21
CA ASN A 22 7.83 -14.55 16.83
C ASN A 22 9.06 -14.77 17.72
N ASN A 23 9.67 -13.69 18.20
CA ASN A 23 10.89 -13.75 19.02
C ASN A 23 11.95 -14.70 18.43
N THR A 24 12.15 -14.62 17.12
CA THR A 24 13.11 -15.42 16.36
C THR A 24 14.28 -14.53 15.91
N TYR A 25 15.25 -15.12 15.20
CA TYR A 25 16.36 -14.35 14.59
C TYR A 25 15.90 -13.46 13.41
N ILE A 26 14.67 -13.61 12.95
CA ILE A 26 14.05 -12.81 11.88
C ILE A 26 12.79 -12.17 12.43
N ASP A 27 12.85 -10.87 12.68
CA ASP A 27 11.72 -10.07 13.18
C ASP A 27 10.90 -9.51 12.01
N HIS A 28 10.36 -10.38 11.16
CA HIS A 28 9.59 -9.99 9.98
C HIS A 28 8.09 -10.04 10.25
N ILE A 29 7.41 -8.94 9.98
CA ILE A 29 5.95 -8.81 10.17
C ILE A 29 5.18 -9.85 9.37
N ASP A 30 5.61 -10.15 8.13
CA ASP A 30 4.96 -11.11 7.25
C ASP A 30 4.98 -12.57 7.76
N CYS A 31 5.74 -12.86 8.81
CA CYS A 31 5.67 -14.14 9.51
C CYS A 31 4.43 -14.29 10.39
N TRP A 32 3.80 -13.20 10.82
CA TRP A 32 2.70 -13.23 11.76
C TRP A 32 1.54 -12.30 11.42
N GLY A 33 1.74 -11.31 10.54
CA GLY A 33 0.71 -10.35 10.20
C GLY A 33 0.86 -9.76 8.80
N LYS A 34 -0.23 -9.19 8.29
CA LYS A 34 -0.26 -8.53 6.99
C LYS A 34 -1.36 -7.49 6.92
N TYR A 35 -1.05 -6.30 6.41
CA TYR A 35 -2.08 -5.37 5.99
C TYR A 35 -2.69 -5.84 4.67
N LEU A 36 -4.02 -5.96 4.65
CA LEU A 36 -4.77 -6.35 3.46
C LEU A 36 -5.32 -5.14 2.71
N SER A 37 -5.59 -4.07 3.46
CA SER A 37 -6.00 -2.76 2.95
C SER A 37 -5.63 -1.69 3.98
N PRO A 38 -5.88 -0.41 3.71
CA PRO A 38 -5.67 0.66 4.69
C PRO A 38 -6.47 0.51 6.00
N THR A 39 -7.52 -0.31 6.01
CA THR A 39 -8.39 -0.53 7.18
C THR A 39 -8.44 -1.99 7.64
N LYS A 40 -7.81 -2.92 6.93
CA LYS A 40 -7.88 -4.35 7.19
C LYS A 40 -6.52 -4.92 7.54
N VAL A 41 -6.47 -5.71 8.59
CA VAL A 41 -5.26 -6.42 9.03
C VAL A 41 -5.55 -7.89 9.26
N LEU A 42 -4.65 -8.74 8.78
CA LEU A 42 -4.65 -10.18 9.01
C LEU A 42 -3.55 -10.52 10.01
N ILE A 43 -3.92 -11.21 11.08
CA ILE A 43 -2.97 -11.71 12.10
C ILE A 43 -3.14 -13.23 12.19
N ARG A 44 -2.03 -13.96 12.22
CA ARG A 44 -2.09 -15.41 12.39
C ARG A 44 -2.75 -15.78 13.71
N GLU A 45 -3.38 -16.94 13.75
CA GLU A 45 -3.95 -17.55 14.93
C GLU A 45 -3.29 -18.89 15.20
N VAL A 46 -2.99 -19.17 16.45
CA VAL A 46 -2.30 -20.39 16.86
C VAL A 46 -3.04 -21.03 18.03
N PRO A 47 -2.89 -22.35 18.27
CA PRO A 47 -3.47 -23.01 19.44
C PRO A 47 -2.94 -22.42 20.75
N SER A 48 -3.75 -22.45 21.81
CA SER A 48 -3.37 -21.95 23.13
C SER A 48 -2.17 -22.64 23.75
N THR A 49 -1.78 -23.78 23.23
CA THR A 49 -0.57 -24.50 23.64
C THR A 49 0.69 -24.06 22.87
N HIS A 50 0.53 -23.18 21.89
CA HIS A 50 1.66 -22.68 21.10
C HIS A 50 2.55 -21.77 21.96
N PRO A 51 3.88 -21.89 21.87
CA PRO A 51 4.80 -21.07 22.67
C PRO A 51 4.64 -19.56 22.56
N GLN A 52 4.16 -19.08 21.42
CA GLN A 52 3.96 -17.65 21.09
C GLN A 52 2.49 -17.22 21.18
N TYR A 53 1.63 -18.02 21.78
CA TYR A 53 0.19 -17.74 21.84
C TYR A 53 -0.12 -16.37 22.46
N ASN A 54 0.46 -16.11 23.62
CA ASN A 54 0.18 -14.88 24.37
C ASN A 54 0.61 -13.62 23.59
N GLU A 55 1.76 -13.66 22.97
CA GLU A 55 2.33 -12.55 22.20
C GLU A 55 1.50 -12.28 20.93
N ILE A 56 1.03 -13.33 20.26
CA ILE A 56 0.16 -13.20 19.08
C ILE A 56 -1.21 -12.65 19.47
N GLU A 57 -1.79 -13.12 20.57
CA GLU A 57 -3.07 -12.59 21.06
C GLU A 57 -2.94 -11.15 21.57
N GLU A 58 -1.81 -10.74 22.14
CA GLU A 58 -1.55 -9.36 22.49
C GLU A 58 -1.55 -8.45 21.27
N ILE A 59 -0.90 -8.87 20.17
CA ILE A 59 -0.91 -8.12 18.89
C ILE A 59 -2.34 -8.07 18.29
N ALA A 60 -3.06 -9.18 18.29
CA ALA A 60 -4.42 -9.22 17.79
C ALA A 60 -5.33 -8.26 18.60
N ASN A 61 -5.21 -8.26 19.93
CA ASN A 61 -5.94 -7.35 20.81
C ASN A 61 -5.53 -5.88 20.58
N TYR A 62 -4.26 -5.61 20.32
CA TYR A 62 -3.79 -4.27 19.99
C TYR A 62 -4.52 -3.73 18.75
N PHE A 63 -4.62 -4.51 17.67
CA PHE A 63 -5.36 -4.08 16.47
C PHE A 63 -6.86 -4.05 16.69
N ALA A 64 -7.43 -4.97 17.45
CA ALA A 64 -8.85 -4.97 17.78
C ALA A 64 -9.30 -3.74 18.60
N THR A 65 -8.37 -3.10 19.33
CA THR A 65 -8.67 -1.96 20.21
C THR A 65 -8.10 -0.62 19.71
N SER A 66 -7.24 -0.64 18.71
CA SER A 66 -6.67 0.57 18.09
C SER A 66 -7.52 1.04 16.89
N THR A 67 -7.17 2.20 16.36
CA THR A 67 -7.85 2.77 15.19
C THR A 67 -6.87 3.02 14.05
N THR A 68 -7.41 3.02 12.84
CA THR A 68 -6.71 3.37 11.61
C THR A 68 -6.32 4.86 11.59
N ASN A 69 -5.64 5.29 10.54
CA ASN A 69 -5.32 6.71 10.29
C ASN A 69 -6.57 7.59 10.14
N TRP A 70 -7.72 7.00 9.79
CA TRP A 70 -9.00 7.67 9.64
C TRP A 70 -9.85 7.66 10.92
N ASN A 71 -9.28 7.20 12.06
CA ASN A 71 -9.95 7.03 13.35
C ASN A 71 -11.11 6.00 13.33
N GLU A 72 -11.09 5.10 12.36
CA GLU A 72 -12.01 3.97 12.27
C GLU A 72 -11.40 2.74 12.93
N PRO A 73 -12.20 1.82 13.50
CA PRO A 73 -11.71 0.55 13.99
C PRO A 73 -11.02 -0.26 12.87
N TRP A 74 -10.01 -1.04 13.21
CA TRP A 74 -9.45 -2.02 12.29
C TRP A 74 -10.44 -3.18 12.08
N GLU A 75 -10.59 -3.60 10.83
CA GLU A 75 -11.17 -4.89 10.50
C GLU A 75 -10.07 -5.96 10.67
N LEU A 76 -10.15 -6.69 11.79
CA LEU A 76 -9.16 -7.72 12.13
C LEU A 76 -9.63 -9.08 11.60
N TYR A 77 -8.81 -9.70 10.77
CA TYR A 77 -8.96 -11.08 10.30
C TYR A 77 -7.94 -11.98 10.98
N ARG A 78 -8.31 -13.24 11.19
CA ARG A 78 -7.42 -14.24 11.81
C ARG A 78 -7.28 -15.44 10.85
N VAL A 79 -6.04 -15.93 10.70
CA VAL A 79 -5.77 -17.11 9.90
C VAL A 79 -5.12 -18.20 10.76
N TRP A 80 -5.75 -19.37 10.80
CA TRP A 80 -5.33 -20.49 11.62
C TRP A 80 -4.02 -21.12 11.12
N THR A 81 -2.99 -21.15 11.98
CA THR A 81 -1.64 -21.63 11.67
C THR A 81 -1.11 -22.54 12.77
N PRO A 82 -1.73 -23.71 13.01
CA PRO A 82 -1.43 -24.55 14.16
C PRO A 82 -0.01 -25.16 14.12
N SER A 83 0.61 -25.21 12.95
CA SER A 83 1.96 -25.76 12.75
C SER A 83 2.89 -24.74 12.08
N ASN A 84 2.71 -23.46 12.39
CA ASN A 84 3.51 -22.37 11.84
C ASN A 84 3.46 -22.22 10.31
N GLN A 85 2.33 -22.53 9.69
CA GLN A 85 2.13 -22.25 8.27
C GLN A 85 2.25 -20.75 8.02
N ALA A 86 3.03 -20.36 7.03
CA ALA A 86 3.31 -18.97 6.72
C ALA A 86 2.23 -18.32 5.83
N TYR A 87 0.93 -18.52 6.13
CA TYR A 87 -0.17 -17.96 5.32
C TYR A 87 -0.16 -16.44 5.24
N THR A 88 0.32 -15.75 6.28
CA THR A 88 0.48 -14.29 6.29
C THR A 88 1.59 -13.78 5.35
N ASN A 89 2.51 -14.66 4.95
CA ASN A 89 3.59 -14.36 4.01
C ASN A 89 3.11 -14.43 2.54
N SER A 90 1.92 -13.87 2.29
CA SER A 90 1.26 -13.81 0.99
C SER A 90 1.72 -12.61 0.17
N MET A 91 1.42 -12.61 -1.12
CA MET A 91 1.66 -11.50 -2.03
C MET A 91 0.36 -10.96 -2.60
N ILE A 92 0.16 -9.65 -2.52
CA ILE A 92 -0.94 -8.96 -3.19
C ILE A 92 -0.38 -8.28 -4.43
N LEU A 93 -0.94 -8.59 -5.59
CA LEU A 93 -0.53 -8.02 -6.87
C LEU A 93 -1.76 -7.72 -7.73
N ASN A 94 -1.98 -6.46 -8.05
CA ASN A 94 -3.17 -5.99 -8.76
C ASN A 94 -4.45 -6.47 -8.05
N ASN A 95 -5.29 -7.25 -8.73
CA ASN A 95 -6.52 -7.83 -8.19
C ASN A 95 -6.36 -9.29 -7.74
N LYS A 96 -5.15 -9.74 -7.44
CA LYS A 96 -4.83 -11.11 -7.02
C LYS A 96 -4.12 -11.15 -5.68
N VAL A 97 -4.43 -12.20 -4.92
CA VAL A 97 -3.70 -12.54 -3.69
C VAL A 97 -3.13 -13.94 -3.85
N PHE A 98 -1.82 -14.04 -3.82
CA PHE A 98 -1.11 -15.32 -3.83
C PHE A 98 -0.79 -15.70 -2.39
N VAL A 99 -1.33 -16.83 -1.94
CA VAL A 99 -1.18 -17.34 -0.57
C VAL A 99 -0.30 -18.57 -0.60
N PRO A 100 0.79 -18.66 0.18
CA PRO A 100 1.58 -19.87 0.25
C PRO A 100 0.73 -21.01 0.85
N VAL A 101 0.66 -22.15 0.17
CA VAL A 101 -0.04 -23.34 0.64
C VAL A 101 0.95 -24.49 0.84
N PHE A 102 0.65 -25.36 1.81
CA PHE A 102 1.56 -26.34 2.37
C PHE A 102 1.15 -27.79 2.09
N GLY A 103 0.02 -28.01 1.38
CA GLY A 103 -0.61 -29.33 1.25
C GLY A 103 -1.24 -29.78 2.57
N SER A 104 -1.60 -28.86 3.43
CA SER A 104 -2.18 -29.10 4.73
C SER A 104 -3.71 -29.08 4.66
N SER A 105 -4.38 -29.73 5.62
CA SER A 105 -5.84 -29.66 5.76
C SER A 105 -6.38 -28.26 6.09
N TRP A 106 -5.51 -27.30 6.42
CA TRP A 106 -5.83 -25.92 6.79
C TRP A 106 -5.71 -24.94 5.62
N ASP A 107 -5.21 -25.39 4.45
CA ASP A 107 -4.97 -24.51 3.31
C ASP A 107 -6.28 -23.91 2.78
N ASP A 108 -7.34 -24.71 2.67
CA ASP A 108 -8.65 -24.24 2.17
C ASP A 108 -9.28 -23.20 3.11
N GLU A 109 -9.14 -23.38 4.42
CA GLU A 109 -9.60 -22.42 5.42
C GLU A 109 -8.81 -21.09 5.31
N ALA A 110 -7.50 -21.17 5.13
CA ALA A 110 -6.67 -19.98 4.95
C ALA A 110 -7.06 -19.19 3.68
N LEU A 111 -7.30 -19.89 2.57
CA LEU A 111 -7.77 -19.25 1.32
C LEU A 111 -9.17 -18.63 1.49
N ALA A 112 -10.05 -19.26 2.26
CA ALA A 112 -11.38 -18.72 2.56
C ALA A 112 -11.31 -17.42 3.36
N VAL A 113 -10.42 -17.34 4.37
CA VAL A 113 -10.18 -16.10 5.13
C VAL A 113 -9.74 -14.94 4.22
N TYR A 114 -8.83 -15.20 3.29
CA TYR A 114 -8.42 -14.19 2.32
C TYR A 114 -9.56 -13.77 1.38
N SER A 115 -10.38 -14.72 0.96
CA SER A 115 -11.52 -14.43 0.07
C SER A 115 -12.58 -13.59 0.78
N GLU A 116 -12.82 -13.83 2.06
CA GLU A 116 -13.72 -13.02 2.89
C GLU A 116 -13.16 -11.61 3.13
N ALA A 117 -11.87 -11.53 3.48
CA ALA A 117 -11.22 -10.26 3.80
C ALA A 117 -11.05 -9.33 2.59
N MET A 118 -10.91 -9.90 1.40
CA MET A 118 -10.57 -9.18 0.17
C MET A 118 -11.57 -9.45 -0.97
N PRO A 119 -12.84 -9.04 -0.81
CA PRO A 119 -13.84 -9.23 -1.84
C PRO A 119 -13.43 -8.53 -3.15
N GLY A 120 -13.59 -9.22 -4.28
CA GLY A 120 -13.18 -8.74 -5.60
C GLY A 120 -11.75 -9.08 -6.00
N TYR A 121 -10.96 -9.67 -5.09
CA TYR A 121 -9.66 -10.23 -5.42
C TYR A 121 -9.78 -11.72 -5.78
N GLU A 122 -8.97 -12.16 -6.73
CA GLU A 122 -8.76 -13.58 -7.01
C GLU A 122 -7.73 -14.14 -6.02
N VAL A 123 -8.16 -15.05 -5.15
CA VAL A 123 -7.29 -15.69 -4.16
C VAL A 123 -6.73 -16.99 -4.73
N ILE A 124 -5.40 -17.09 -4.80
CA ILE A 124 -4.70 -18.19 -5.44
C ILE A 124 -3.75 -18.85 -4.43
N GLY A 125 -3.98 -20.13 -4.14
CA GLY A 125 -3.03 -20.95 -3.39
C GLY A 125 -1.78 -21.22 -4.23
N PHE A 126 -0.61 -20.92 -3.71
CA PHE A 126 0.66 -21.09 -4.40
C PHE A 126 1.53 -22.11 -3.66
N SER A 127 1.70 -23.28 -4.26
CA SER A 127 2.50 -24.37 -3.69
C SER A 127 3.99 -24.12 -3.86
N GLY A 128 4.76 -24.47 -2.84
CA GLY A 128 6.21 -24.35 -2.85
C GLY A 128 6.85 -25.01 -1.64
N SER A 129 8.16 -24.96 -1.57
CA SER A 129 8.91 -25.41 -0.39
C SER A 129 9.04 -24.22 0.58
N TRP A 130 8.00 -24.02 1.39
CA TRP A 130 7.90 -22.89 2.28
C TRP A 130 8.43 -23.19 3.67
N GLU A 131 9.03 -22.18 4.30
CA GLU A 131 9.44 -22.18 5.71
C GLU A 131 8.45 -21.31 6.51
N SER A 132 8.40 -21.49 7.82
CA SER A 132 7.53 -20.68 8.69
C SER A 132 7.88 -19.19 8.70
N THR A 133 9.13 -18.86 8.37
CA THR A 133 9.68 -17.49 8.36
C THR A 133 10.12 -17.03 6.98
N ASP A 134 10.01 -17.87 5.96
CA ASP A 134 10.43 -17.58 4.58
C ASP A 134 9.52 -18.28 3.58
N ALA A 135 8.54 -17.56 3.07
CA ALA A 135 7.61 -18.08 2.08
C ALA A 135 7.48 -17.11 0.88
N LEU A 136 6.32 -17.03 0.30
CA LEU A 136 6.11 -16.38 -0.99
C LEU A 136 6.54 -14.92 -1.00
N HIS A 137 6.08 -14.11 -0.02
CA HIS A 137 6.41 -12.68 0.02
C HIS A 137 7.91 -12.42 0.17
N CYS A 138 8.60 -13.19 1.00
CA CYS A 138 10.04 -13.06 1.20
C CYS A 138 10.85 -13.43 -0.05
N ARG A 139 10.33 -14.27 -0.94
CA ARG A 139 11.03 -14.81 -2.11
C ARG A 139 10.71 -14.12 -3.42
N ILE A 140 9.71 -13.24 -3.44
CA ILE A 140 9.40 -12.46 -4.64
C ILE A 140 10.46 -11.39 -4.86
N LYS A 141 10.73 -11.14 -6.13
CA LYS A 141 11.62 -10.05 -6.55
C LYS A 141 10.91 -9.23 -7.62
N GLY A 142 10.92 -7.91 -7.43
CA GLY A 142 10.49 -7.00 -8.48
C GLY A 142 11.45 -7.10 -9.67
N ILE A 143 10.94 -7.48 -10.82
CA ILE A 143 11.66 -7.36 -12.09
C ILE A 143 11.15 -6.07 -12.71
N PRO A 144 12.02 -5.06 -12.92
CA PRO A 144 11.60 -3.82 -13.56
C PRO A 144 11.04 -4.11 -14.95
N ASP A 145 9.87 -3.58 -15.26
CA ASP A 145 9.37 -3.53 -16.62
C ASP A 145 10.13 -2.45 -17.36
N LEU A 146 11.03 -2.87 -18.26
CA LEU A 146 11.84 -1.94 -19.06
C LEU A 146 11.04 -1.16 -20.10
N GLN A 147 9.74 -1.44 -20.22
CA GLN A 147 8.82 -0.71 -21.11
C GLN A 147 7.78 0.11 -20.34
N MET A 148 7.92 0.19 -19.02
CA MET A 148 6.96 0.94 -18.21
C MET A 148 7.17 2.45 -18.35
N LEU A 149 6.08 3.17 -18.16
CA LEU A 149 6.10 4.60 -17.89
C LEU A 149 6.14 4.80 -16.37
N GLN A 150 7.17 5.48 -15.88
CA GLN A 150 7.27 5.83 -14.46
C GLN A 150 6.89 7.29 -14.26
N ILE A 151 5.99 7.54 -13.32
CA ILE A 151 5.55 8.88 -12.96
C ILE A 151 5.89 9.10 -11.49
N PHE A 152 6.76 10.07 -11.21
CA PHE A 152 7.13 10.47 -9.86
C PHE A 152 6.54 11.83 -9.55
N HIS A 153 5.77 11.89 -8.48
CA HIS A 153 5.12 13.10 -8.02
C HIS A 153 5.12 13.14 -6.50
N ASN A 154 5.39 14.31 -5.93
CA ASN A 154 5.17 14.57 -4.52
C ASN A 154 3.77 15.17 -4.37
N PRO A 155 2.80 14.42 -3.82
CA PRO A 155 1.45 14.91 -3.67
C PRO A 155 1.40 16.19 -2.86
N LEU A 156 0.57 17.13 -3.29
CA LEU A 156 0.21 18.28 -2.48
C LEU A 156 -0.71 17.79 -1.35
N ASN A 157 -0.25 17.95 -0.12
CA ASN A 157 -0.98 17.56 1.08
C ASN A 157 -1.24 18.81 1.93
N ASP A 158 -2.29 18.78 2.72
CA ASP A 158 -2.67 19.86 3.64
C ASP A 158 -3.23 21.15 2.99
N SER A 159 -3.47 22.16 3.80
CA SER A 159 -3.89 23.49 3.35
C SER A 159 -2.74 24.21 2.69
N ILE A 160 -2.72 24.21 1.37
CA ILE A 160 -1.72 24.92 0.57
C ILE A 160 -2.40 26.13 -0.06
N PRO A 161 -1.92 27.36 0.20
CA PRO A 161 -2.43 28.51 -0.52
C PRO A 161 -2.03 28.42 -2.01
N PRO A 162 -2.95 28.73 -2.94
CA PRO A 162 -2.59 28.78 -4.35
C PRO A 162 -1.63 29.95 -4.60
N ASP A 163 -0.75 29.79 -5.57
CA ASP A 163 -0.02 30.93 -6.14
C ASP A 163 -0.91 31.70 -7.14
N SER A 164 -0.36 32.71 -7.80
CA SER A 164 -1.10 33.52 -8.78
C SER A 164 -1.65 32.73 -9.98
N SER A 165 -1.11 31.53 -10.23
CA SER A 165 -1.49 30.62 -11.33
C SER A 165 -2.39 29.47 -10.87
N GLY A 166 -2.52 29.27 -9.55
CA GLY A 166 -3.24 28.17 -8.92
C GLY A 166 -2.32 27.24 -8.14
N TYR A 167 -2.62 25.93 -8.12
CA TYR A 167 -1.82 24.93 -7.43
C TYR A 167 -0.83 24.30 -8.42
N ASN A 168 0.45 24.51 -8.19
CA ASN A 168 1.51 23.98 -9.04
C ASN A 168 1.69 22.47 -8.83
N ILE A 169 1.64 21.69 -9.91
CA ILE A 169 1.89 20.26 -9.93
C ILE A 169 3.16 19.99 -10.74
N SER A 170 4.18 19.49 -10.09
CA SER A 170 5.44 19.09 -10.72
C SER A 170 5.57 17.58 -10.75
N VAL A 171 5.98 17.04 -11.90
CA VAL A 171 6.05 15.60 -12.17
C VAL A 171 7.35 15.28 -12.88
N ILE A 172 7.98 14.17 -12.51
CA ILE A 172 9.06 13.56 -13.29
C ILE A 172 8.47 12.34 -14.01
N VAL A 173 8.67 12.25 -15.31
CA VAL A 173 8.15 11.15 -16.13
C VAL A 173 9.28 10.49 -16.87
N ASP A 174 9.56 9.22 -16.51
CA ASP A 174 10.60 8.41 -17.17
C ASP A 174 9.92 7.37 -18.06
N ASP A 175 10.10 7.53 -19.37
CA ASP A 175 9.71 6.54 -20.38
C ASP A 175 10.87 5.54 -20.57
N LEU A 176 10.81 4.41 -19.87
CA LEU A 176 11.84 3.38 -19.97
C LEU A 176 11.82 2.64 -21.32
N SER A 177 10.72 2.73 -22.06
CA SER A 177 10.60 2.14 -23.39
C SER A 177 11.36 2.93 -24.45
N ASN A 178 11.66 4.20 -24.20
CA ASN A 178 12.21 5.16 -25.16
C ASN A 178 11.39 5.29 -26.46
N THR A 179 10.08 5.03 -26.41
CA THR A 179 9.18 5.19 -27.56
C THR A 179 8.65 6.61 -27.70
N GLY A 180 8.88 7.43 -26.68
CA GLY A 180 8.44 8.83 -26.61
C GLY A 180 7.07 9.01 -25.98
N LEU A 181 6.86 10.18 -25.43
CA LEU A 181 5.61 10.57 -24.77
C LEU A 181 4.70 11.32 -25.74
N ILE A 182 3.39 11.05 -25.65
CA ILE A 182 2.38 11.84 -26.35
C ILE A 182 2.05 13.05 -25.49
N ALA A 183 2.61 14.21 -25.81
CA ALA A 183 2.49 15.43 -25.01
C ALA A 183 1.04 15.83 -24.70
N ASP A 184 0.14 15.70 -25.65
CA ASP A 184 -1.29 16.02 -25.47
C ASP A 184 -2.01 15.07 -24.49
N SER A 185 -1.41 13.93 -24.16
CA SER A 185 -1.95 12.97 -23.20
C SER A 185 -1.48 13.23 -21.78
N MET A 186 -0.48 14.09 -21.59
CA MET A 186 0.05 14.45 -20.28
C MET A 186 -0.89 15.48 -19.63
N LYS A 187 -1.67 15.04 -18.65
CA LYS A 187 -2.71 15.85 -18.01
C LYS A 187 -2.80 15.60 -16.52
N ILE A 188 -3.25 16.63 -15.83
CA ILE A 188 -3.73 16.54 -14.45
C ILE A 188 -5.25 16.43 -14.53
N PHE A 189 -5.84 15.47 -13.85
CA PHE A 189 -7.28 15.38 -13.65
C PHE A 189 -7.60 15.79 -12.22
N TRP A 190 -8.61 16.63 -12.05
CA TRP A 190 -8.99 17.14 -10.75
C TRP A 190 -10.49 17.35 -10.61
N LYS A 191 -10.98 17.27 -9.39
CA LYS A 191 -12.36 17.63 -9.01
C LYS A 191 -12.38 18.26 -7.62
N THR A 192 -13.49 18.89 -7.28
CA THR A 192 -13.75 19.44 -5.95
C THR A 192 -14.95 18.74 -5.31
N ASP A 193 -15.17 19.00 -4.04
CA ASP A 193 -16.37 18.58 -3.31
C ASP A 193 -17.69 19.08 -3.94
N GLU A 194 -17.64 20.20 -4.65
CA GLU A 194 -18.81 20.77 -5.33
C GLU A 194 -19.01 20.27 -6.76
N LEU A 195 -17.96 19.75 -7.40
CA LEU A 195 -17.96 19.30 -8.79
C LEU A 195 -17.99 17.77 -8.88
N ASN A 196 -19.09 17.22 -9.38
CA ASN A 196 -19.21 15.77 -9.59
C ASN A 196 -18.41 15.23 -10.78
N ASN A 197 -17.90 16.09 -11.64
CA ASN A 197 -17.15 15.70 -12.85
C ASN A 197 -15.67 16.03 -12.71
N TRP A 198 -14.85 15.17 -13.27
CA TRP A 198 -13.42 15.42 -13.41
C TRP A 198 -13.16 16.48 -14.48
N ASN A 199 -12.37 17.47 -14.11
CA ASN A 199 -11.77 18.45 -15.01
C ASN A 199 -10.38 17.99 -15.40
N SER A 200 -9.77 18.60 -16.42
CA SER A 200 -8.38 18.33 -16.78
C SER A 200 -7.62 19.60 -17.12
N ALA A 201 -6.33 19.58 -16.79
CA ALA A 201 -5.37 20.61 -17.17
C ALA A 201 -4.14 19.96 -17.82
N PRO A 202 -3.50 20.56 -18.81
CA PRO A 202 -2.32 20.00 -19.44
C PRO A 202 -1.10 20.09 -18.52
N LEU A 203 -0.19 19.14 -18.70
CA LEU A 203 1.19 19.23 -18.21
C LEU A 203 2.09 19.68 -19.36
N PHE A 204 3.01 20.57 -19.07
CA PHE A 204 3.99 21.09 -20.01
C PHE A 204 5.39 20.64 -19.62
N GLN A 205 6.15 20.15 -20.57
CA GLN A 205 7.53 19.78 -20.34
C GLN A 205 8.38 21.03 -20.06
N ILE A 206 9.17 20.99 -19.00
CA ILE A 206 10.13 22.05 -18.70
C ILE A 206 11.38 21.78 -19.52
N SER A 207 11.59 22.55 -20.59
CA SER A 207 12.75 22.42 -21.44
C SER A 207 13.85 23.38 -21.00
N GLU A 208 14.71 22.98 -20.06
CA GLU A 208 16.05 23.57 -19.98
C GLU A 208 17.03 22.84 -20.91
N ASN A 209 16.70 21.60 -21.33
CA ASN A 209 17.41 20.77 -22.32
C ASN A 209 16.38 19.84 -22.98
N GLU A 210 16.61 19.44 -24.22
CA GLU A 210 15.74 18.53 -25.00
C GLU A 210 15.48 17.14 -24.35
N ASN A 211 16.16 16.82 -23.25
CA ASN A 211 16.05 15.57 -22.51
C ASN A 211 15.45 15.76 -21.10
N SER A 212 14.77 16.88 -20.84
CA SER A 212 14.12 17.06 -19.53
C SER A 212 12.94 16.10 -19.41
N ASN A 213 12.95 15.28 -18.35
CA ASN A 213 11.83 14.42 -17.96
C ASN A 213 10.86 15.10 -16.97
N GLN A 214 11.06 16.39 -16.73
CA GLN A 214 10.25 17.18 -15.79
C GLN A 214 9.10 17.88 -16.51
N TRP A 215 7.91 17.74 -15.93
CA TRP A 215 6.66 18.32 -16.42
C TRP A 215 6.02 19.15 -15.31
N VAL A 216 5.33 20.21 -15.70
CA VAL A 216 4.64 21.10 -14.77
C VAL A 216 3.27 21.48 -15.32
N GLY A 217 2.31 21.60 -14.43
CA GLY A 217 0.96 22.08 -14.73
C GLY A 217 0.33 22.72 -13.52
N TRP A 218 -0.87 23.27 -13.68
CA TRP A 218 -1.57 23.97 -12.62
C TRP A 218 -3.02 23.55 -12.55
N ILE A 219 -3.49 23.26 -11.34
CA ILE A 219 -4.90 23.23 -11.03
C ILE A 219 -5.30 24.69 -10.75
N PRO A 220 -6.34 25.22 -11.39
CA PRO A 220 -6.73 26.63 -11.18
C PRO A 220 -7.00 26.94 -9.71
N SER A 221 -6.75 28.18 -9.30
CA SER A 221 -7.17 28.66 -7.98
C SER A 221 -8.69 28.64 -7.88
N LEU A 222 -9.21 28.04 -6.83
CA LEU A 222 -10.63 27.86 -6.58
C LEU A 222 -11.01 28.67 -5.34
N THR A 223 -11.99 29.56 -5.49
CA THR A 223 -12.37 30.52 -4.44
C THR A 223 -13.32 29.91 -3.42
N ASP A 224 -14.05 28.85 -3.78
CA ASP A 224 -15.20 28.37 -3.01
C ASP A 224 -15.13 26.88 -2.62
N SER A 225 -14.01 26.18 -2.91
CA SER A 225 -13.86 24.76 -2.59
C SER A 225 -12.90 24.55 -1.44
N ASN A 226 -13.30 23.72 -0.48
CA ASN A 226 -12.48 23.35 0.67
C ASN A 226 -11.59 22.13 0.42
N TYR A 227 -11.82 21.42 -0.70
CA TYR A 227 -11.18 20.14 -0.98
C TYR A 227 -10.98 19.92 -2.48
N ILE A 228 -9.80 19.42 -2.86
CA ILE A 228 -9.46 19.07 -4.25
C ILE A 228 -8.88 17.67 -4.27
N ASP A 229 -9.54 16.76 -4.98
CA ASP A 229 -8.97 15.48 -5.40
C ASP A 229 -8.28 15.65 -6.75
N TYR A 230 -7.11 15.07 -6.93
CA TYR A 230 -6.44 15.07 -8.23
C TYR A 230 -5.60 13.80 -8.46
N PHE A 231 -5.33 13.52 -9.73
CA PHE A 231 -4.36 12.52 -10.20
C PHE A 231 -3.73 12.93 -11.53
N ILE A 232 -2.68 12.23 -11.92
CA ILE A 232 -1.88 12.49 -13.11
C ILE A 232 -2.00 11.30 -14.05
#